data_c22c0c3816a4c250e4e701fac8066a76
#
_entry.id   c22c0c3816a4c250e4e701fac8066a76
#
_cell.length_a   1.000
_cell.length_b   1.000
_cell.length_c   1.000
_cell.angle_alpha   90.00
_cell.angle_beta   90.00
_cell.angle_gamma   90.00
#
_symmetry.space_group_name_H-M   'P 1'
#
loop_
_entity.id
_entity.type
_entity.pdbx_description
1 polymer ?
#
loop_
_entity_poly.entity_id
_entity_poly.type
_entity_poly.pdbx_seq_one_letter_code
_entity_poly.pdbx_strand_id
1 'polypeptide(L)'
;MKFANVRVCLALVLGLSAAAPAARAANHREAPITALDRAADITDWYTFVSFNDPTKVTLILSVDPLLEPSNGPNYFPFDPGILYTFHVDNDQDALTDVSFEVRFNTEIRAPGVFTGFVGGIAGIPPITALNGPGSEGLNLRQTYTVVMRRGFRRIDLTNGRTLYAVPSNVGPRTMPNYTAAGGLFEQGIYQLDGGVRVFAGTTDDPFYIDLGAAFDSLSFRAAAGGGVLSAAQDGTDTTNFAPNDVAGFNVNTIAIEVPIALLTSDGRVHGPGERQAVLGTYGTTSRKKVTVRRDEDTGPLSFDLIPFRQVQRMGNPLINELIIGTGSKDRFSMDDPKNDAQFANFFLHPLLADIFATLGIPVPAGDRTDLLPLVTYTGPIVPTGTPAGPVADLLRINTGIPPTPVAAQKRLALLTLLDTDPNNNDAAGFPNGRRPGDDVTDIAARAVGGILADPVAFGTRIGDGVNADDTPRRATFPYINPAQDGRNSRHVDPGEPGCTGTCPVQ
;
A
#
# COMPACT_ATOMS: atom_id res chain seq x y z
N MET A 1 -55.73 42.50 4.15
CA MET A 1 -56.14 41.12 3.92
C MET A 1 -55.21 40.58 2.79
N LYS A 2 -54.36 39.58 2.90
CA LYS A 2 -54.20 38.41 3.72
C LYS A 2 -52.73 37.96 3.62
N PHE A 3 -52.03 37.90 4.71
CA PHE A 3 -50.75 37.15 4.81
C PHE A 3 -51.05 35.92 5.68
N ALA A 4 -51.26 34.81 5.06
CA ALA A 4 -51.28 33.52 5.72
C ALA A 4 -51.16 32.43 4.65
N ASN A 5 -49.94 32.00 4.32
CA ASN A 5 -49.68 30.70 3.66
C ASN A 5 -48.20 30.43 3.32
N VAL A 6 -47.26 31.04 4.06
CA VAL A 6 -45.81 30.80 3.80
C VAL A 6 -45.15 29.91 4.89
N ARG A 7 -45.90 29.48 5.92
CA ARG A 7 -45.32 28.73 7.04
C ARG A 7 -45.48 27.20 7.00
N VAL A 8 -46.13 26.63 6.00
CA VAL A 8 -46.36 25.16 5.93
C VAL A 8 -45.39 24.46 4.99
N CYS A 9 -44.75 25.16 4.06
CA CYS A 9 -43.75 24.50 3.14
C CYS A 9 -42.33 24.36 3.71
N LEU A 10 -42.01 25.03 4.84
CA LEU A 10 -40.66 24.94 5.40
C LEU A 10 -40.47 23.80 6.42
N ALA A 11 -41.55 23.20 6.89
CA ALA A 11 -41.48 22.08 7.85
C ALA A 11 -41.43 20.69 7.19
N LEU A 12 -41.66 20.60 5.87
CA LEU A 12 -41.62 19.30 5.14
C LEU A 12 -40.28 19.02 4.46
N VAL A 13 -39.35 20.00 4.41
CA VAL A 13 -38.02 19.84 3.82
C VAL A 13 -36.97 19.44 4.86
N LEU A 14 -37.25 19.60 6.16
CA LEU A 14 -36.34 19.18 7.24
C LEU A 14 -36.58 17.73 7.76
N GLY A 15 -37.55 17.01 7.22
CA GLY A 15 -37.91 15.66 7.69
C GLY A 15 -37.43 14.50 6.84
N LEU A 16 -36.68 14.74 5.72
CA LEU A 16 -36.23 13.68 4.82
C LEU A 16 -34.69 13.54 4.74
N SER A 17 -33.95 14.12 5.67
CA SER A 17 -32.48 13.99 5.72
C SER A 17 -31.98 12.94 6.72
N ALA A 18 -32.77 11.94 7.06
CA ALA A 18 -32.33 10.87 7.96
C ALA A 18 -32.64 9.52 7.33
N ALA A 19 -31.80 9.07 6.42
CA ALA A 19 -31.42 7.70 6.08
C ALA A 19 -30.70 7.68 4.73
N ALA A 20 -29.54 8.33 4.63
CA ALA A 20 -28.56 7.87 3.66
C ALA A 20 -27.93 6.63 4.28
N PRO A 21 -27.94 5.45 3.61
CA PRO A 21 -27.10 4.37 4.05
C PRO A 21 -25.66 4.90 4.06
N ALA A 22 -24.96 4.73 5.17
CA ALA A 22 -23.54 5.01 5.26
C ALA A 22 -22.86 4.21 4.14
N ALA A 23 -22.37 4.89 3.12
CA ALA A 23 -21.51 4.30 2.12
C ALA A 23 -20.23 3.89 2.84
N ARG A 24 -20.13 2.62 3.23
CA ARG A 24 -18.89 2.01 3.67
C ARG A 24 -18.01 1.92 2.42
N ALA A 25 -17.14 2.85 2.23
CA ALA A 25 -16.09 2.76 1.24
C ALA A 25 -15.07 3.85 1.51
N ALA A 26 -13.99 3.49 2.12
CA ALA A 26 -12.77 4.22 1.97
C ALA A 26 -11.71 3.22 1.55
N ASN A 27 -11.40 3.26 0.32
CA ASN A 27 -10.39 2.50 -0.37
C ASN A 27 -9.42 3.53 -0.84
N HIS A 28 -8.26 3.70 -0.39
CA HIS A 28 -7.23 4.48 -1.03
C HIS A 28 -7.63 5.37 -2.25
N ARG A 29 -8.86 5.63 -2.48
CA ARG A 29 -9.48 6.48 -3.51
C ARG A 29 -9.27 7.96 -3.22
N GLU A 30 -8.07 8.30 -2.84
CA GLU A 30 -7.71 9.60 -2.30
C GLU A 30 -7.84 10.72 -3.33
N ALA A 31 -7.54 10.45 -4.61
CA ALA A 31 -7.63 11.44 -5.67
C ALA A 31 -8.88 11.23 -6.56
N PRO A 32 -9.58 12.29 -6.97
CA PRO A 32 -10.83 12.19 -7.74
C PRO A 32 -10.73 11.36 -9.02
N ILE A 33 -9.63 11.49 -9.77
CA ILE A 33 -9.43 10.71 -11.01
C ILE A 33 -9.11 9.25 -10.69
N THR A 34 -8.26 8.98 -9.70
CA THR A 34 -7.86 7.64 -9.32
C THR A 34 -9.02 6.86 -8.70
N ALA A 35 -9.91 7.55 -7.98
CA ALA A 35 -11.14 6.97 -7.45
C ALA A 35 -12.06 6.35 -8.53
N LEU A 36 -11.91 6.77 -9.78
CA LEU A 36 -12.63 6.24 -10.94
C LEU A 36 -11.82 5.21 -11.74
N ASP A 37 -10.55 5.02 -11.42
CA ASP A 37 -9.61 4.13 -12.10
C ASP A 37 -8.99 3.13 -11.14
N ARG A 38 -9.83 2.28 -10.59
CA ARG A 38 -9.51 1.33 -9.53
C ARG A 38 -8.28 0.46 -9.80
N ALA A 39 -8.11 -0.04 -11.04
CA ALA A 39 -6.98 -0.90 -11.38
C ALA A 39 -5.62 -0.16 -11.37
N ALA A 40 -5.63 1.18 -11.46
CA ALA A 40 -4.43 2.02 -11.36
C ALA A 40 -4.22 2.58 -9.94
N ASP A 41 -5.21 2.42 -9.06
CA ASP A 41 -5.20 2.94 -7.70
C ASP A 41 -4.18 2.19 -6.84
N ILE A 42 -3.17 2.91 -6.34
CA ILE A 42 -2.12 2.35 -5.48
C ILE A 42 -2.68 2.31 -4.06
N THR A 43 -2.75 1.12 -3.49
CA THR A 43 -3.15 0.95 -2.10
C THR A 43 -1.99 1.19 -1.18
N ASP A 44 -0.81 0.60 -1.51
CA ASP A 44 0.34 0.64 -0.65
C ASP A 44 1.65 0.63 -1.41
N TRP A 45 2.61 1.33 -0.84
CA TRP A 45 4.02 1.28 -1.18
C TRP A 45 4.83 0.89 0.05
N TYR A 46 5.59 -0.21 -0.07
CA TYR A 46 6.51 -0.66 0.98
C TYR A 46 7.93 -0.69 0.48
N THR A 47 8.86 -0.31 1.32
CA THR A 47 10.31 -0.40 1.09
C THR A 47 11.00 -0.71 2.39
N PHE A 48 11.76 -1.80 2.44
CA PHE A 48 12.50 -2.18 3.66
C PHE A 48 13.70 -3.08 3.31
N VAL A 49 14.70 -3.10 4.20
CA VAL A 49 15.78 -4.09 4.09
C VAL A 49 15.19 -5.47 4.37
N SER A 50 15.45 -6.42 3.47
CA SER A 50 14.84 -7.74 3.51
C SER A 50 15.13 -8.48 4.81
N PHE A 51 14.10 -9.05 5.45
CA PHE A 51 14.22 -9.62 6.80
C PHE A 51 15.17 -10.84 6.87
N ASN A 52 15.20 -11.63 5.81
CA ASN A 52 16.00 -12.85 5.73
C ASN A 52 17.28 -12.72 4.88
N ASP A 53 17.50 -11.56 4.24
CA ASP A 53 18.70 -11.26 3.45
C ASP A 53 19.04 -9.77 3.54
N PRO A 54 19.79 -9.32 4.56
CA PRO A 54 20.06 -7.90 4.79
C PRO A 54 20.97 -7.26 3.71
N THR A 55 21.42 -8.03 2.72
CA THR A 55 22.12 -7.49 1.56
C THR A 55 21.19 -6.98 0.46
N LYS A 56 19.86 -7.09 0.68
CA LYS A 56 18.83 -6.73 -0.28
C LYS A 56 17.81 -5.77 0.32
N VAL A 57 17.16 -5.02 -0.57
CA VAL A 57 15.96 -4.23 -0.31
C VAL A 57 14.77 -4.87 -1.00
N THR A 58 13.67 -4.95 -0.31
CA THR A 58 12.36 -5.33 -0.86
C THR A 58 11.56 -4.07 -1.14
N LEU A 59 11.00 -4.00 -2.35
CA LEU A 59 10.09 -2.98 -2.84
C LEU A 59 8.76 -3.67 -3.16
N ILE A 60 7.64 -3.18 -2.62
CA ILE A 60 6.31 -3.75 -2.87
C ILE A 60 5.36 -2.63 -3.30
N LEU A 61 4.66 -2.88 -4.38
CA LEU A 61 3.58 -2.04 -4.90
C LEU A 61 2.29 -2.84 -4.90
N SER A 62 1.32 -2.42 -4.09
CA SER A 62 -0.02 -2.97 -4.08
C SER A 62 -0.98 -2.01 -4.77
N VAL A 63 -1.91 -2.55 -5.55
CA VAL A 63 -2.89 -1.80 -6.35
C VAL A 63 -4.25 -2.49 -6.34
N ASP A 64 -5.28 -1.78 -6.82
CA ASP A 64 -6.63 -2.30 -6.95
C ASP A 64 -7.24 -2.65 -5.58
N PRO A 65 -7.69 -1.64 -4.82
CA PRO A 65 -8.09 -1.76 -3.43
C PRO A 65 -9.35 -2.61 -3.20
N LEU A 66 -9.45 -3.22 -2.01
CA LEU A 66 -10.60 -3.97 -1.51
C LEU A 66 -11.13 -5.00 -2.51
N LEU A 67 -10.27 -5.90 -2.93
CA LEU A 67 -10.66 -7.01 -3.78
C LEU A 67 -11.44 -8.03 -2.95
N GLU A 68 -12.75 -8.02 -3.10
CA GLU A 68 -13.61 -9.03 -2.47
C GLU A 68 -13.26 -10.43 -2.98
N PRO A 69 -12.76 -11.34 -2.14
CA PRO A 69 -12.29 -12.66 -2.58
C PRO A 69 -13.35 -13.48 -3.31
N SER A 70 -14.64 -13.30 -2.97
CA SER A 70 -15.75 -14.03 -3.59
C SER A 70 -16.23 -13.46 -4.92
N ASN A 71 -15.71 -12.31 -5.35
CA ASN A 71 -16.25 -11.56 -6.50
C ASN A 71 -15.77 -12.07 -7.86
N GLY A 72 -16.20 -13.31 -8.24
CA GLY A 72 -16.06 -13.82 -9.61
C GLY A 72 -17.03 -13.16 -10.60
N PRO A 73 -17.11 -13.66 -11.85
CA PRO A 73 -16.40 -14.83 -12.40
C PRO A 73 -14.99 -14.56 -12.95
N ASN A 74 -14.62 -13.32 -13.26
CA ASN A 74 -13.29 -12.98 -13.83
C ASN A 74 -12.27 -12.55 -12.79
N TYR A 75 -12.73 -12.31 -11.55
CA TYR A 75 -11.89 -11.80 -10.46
C TYR A 75 -11.16 -10.50 -10.83
N PHE A 76 -9.92 -10.32 -10.38
CA PHE A 76 -9.22 -9.06 -10.45
C PHE A 76 -7.84 -9.23 -11.11
N PRO A 77 -7.76 -9.41 -12.44
CA PRO A 77 -6.46 -9.44 -13.13
C PRO A 77 -5.82 -8.04 -13.12
N PHE A 78 -4.49 -7.99 -13.13
CA PHE A 78 -3.78 -6.75 -13.43
C PHE A 78 -4.20 -6.20 -14.81
N ASP A 79 -4.35 -4.89 -14.92
CA ASP A 79 -4.71 -4.26 -16.19
C ASP A 79 -3.49 -4.20 -17.14
N PRO A 80 -3.53 -4.89 -18.31
CA PRO A 80 -2.43 -4.83 -19.29
C PRO A 80 -2.18 -3.43 -19.87
N GLY A 81 -3.14 -2.50 -19.72
CA GLY A 81 -3.03 -1.11 -20.14
C GLY A 81 -2.25 -0.22 -19.18
N ILE A 82 -1.81 -0.76 -18.04
CA ILE A 82 -1.05 -0.03 -17.02
C ILE A 82 0.43 -0.43 -17.08
N LEU A 83 1.29 0.56 -16.91
CA LEU A 83 2.70 0.38 -16.59
C LEU A 83 2.87 0.63 -15.09
N TYR A 84 3.33 -0.38 -14.38
CA TYR A 84 3.67 -0.32 -12.95
C TYR A 84 5.17 -0.06 -12.83
N THR A 85 5.56 0.99 -12.08
CA THR A 85 6.98 1.37 -11.99
C THR A 85 7.40 1.60 -10.55
N PHE A 86 8.53 1.03 -10.20
CA PHE A 86 9.24 1.19 -8.94
C PHE A 86 10.40 2.15 -9.19
N HIS A 87 10.51 3.22 -8.43
CA HIS A 87 11.50 4.27 -8.62
C HIS A 87 12.45 4.35 -7.43
N VAL A 88 13.72 4.60 -7.71
CA VAL A 88 14.77 4.80 -6.71
C VAL A 88 15.60 6.02 -7.10
N ASP A 89 15.67 6.98 -6.16
CA ASP A 89 16.61 8.10 -6.13
C ASP A 89 17.79 7.70 -5.24
N ASN A 90 19.00 7.69 -5.76
CA ASN A 90 20.21 7.25 -5.05
C ASN A 90 21.29 8.30 -4.93
N ASP A 91 21.03 9.54 -5.34
CA ASP A 91 21.92 10.70 -5.18
C ASP A 91 21.25 11.89 -4.48
N GLN A 92 19.96 11.75 -4.10
CA GLN A 92 19.18 12.65 -3.24
C GLN A 92 18.77 13.95 -3.94
N ASP A 93 18.51 13.89 -5.23
CA ASP A 93 18.02 15.01 -6.05
C ASP A 93 16.52 14.93 -6.38
N ALA A 94 15.84 13.88 -5.88
CA ALA A 94 14.44 13.52 -6.14
C ALA A 94 14.14 13.20 -7.61
N LEU A 95 15.15 12.80 -8.37
CA LEU A 95 14.98 12.21 -9.69
C LEU A 95 15.15 10.67 -9.61
N THR A 96 14.66 9.99 -10.61
CA THR A 96 14.80 8.53 -10.69
C THR A 96 16.11 8.14 -11.35
N ASP A 97 17.00 7.47 -10.62
CA ASP A 97 18.25 6.90 -11.12
C ASP A 97 18.12 5.46 -11.57
N VAL A 98 17.35 4.69 -10.78
CA VAL A 98 17.04 3.29 -11.05
C VAL A 98 15.54 3.11 -11.03
N SER A 99 15.00 2.40 -12.02
CA SER A 99 13.60 2.00 -11.98
C SER A 99 13.39 0.57 -12.45
N PHE A 100 12.29 -0.04 -11.99
CA PHE A 100 11.82 -1.34 -12.45
C PHE A 100 10.41 -1.17 -13.03
N GLU A 101 10.28 -1.48 -14.31
CA GLU A 101 9.03 -1.42 -15.06
C GLU A 101 8.42 -2.80 -15.18
N VAL A 102 7.18 -2.96 -14.75
CA VAL A 102 6.43 -4.22 -14.85
C VAL A 102 5.21 -4.04 -15.75
N ARG A 103 5.01 -4.98 -16.68
CA ARG A 103 3.89 -4.98 -17.63
C ARG A 103 3.27 -6.36 -17.72
N PHE A 104 1.96 -6.41 -17.74
CA PHE A 104 1.20 -7.66 -17.82
C PHE A 104 0.64 -7.88 -19.23
N ASN A 105 0.43 -9.15 -19.54
CA ASN A 105 -0.35 -9.61 -20.69
C ASN A 105 -1.37 -10.65 -20.21
N THR A 106 -2.61 -10.54 -20.69
CA THR A 106 -3.70 -11.45 -20.32
C THR A 106 -4.02 -12.38 -21.49
N GLU A 107 -4.10 -13.66 -21.19
CA GLU A 107 -4.48 -14.74 -22.11
C GLU A 107 -5.81 -15.34 -21.67
N ILE A 108 -6.76 -15.46 -22.57
CA ILE A 108 -8.00 -16.24 -22.39
C ILE A 108 -7.84 -17.56 -23.12
N ARG A 109 -7.73 -18.67 -22.38
CA ARG A 109 -7.37 -19.99 -22.94
C ARG A 109 -8.57 -20.80 -23.42
N ALA A 110 -9.72 -20.58 -22.82
CA ALA A 110 -10.96 -21.27 -23.13
C ALA A 110 -12.14 -20.26 -23.14
N PRO A 111 -12.31 -19.50 -24.25
CA PRO A 111 -13.27 -18.37 -24.30
C PRO A 111 -14.74 -18.80 -24.14
N GLY A 112 -15.06 -20.08 -24.30
CA GLY A 112 -16.40 -20.63 -24.06
C GLY A 112 -16.71 -20.96 -22.59
N VAL A 113 -15.73 -20.84 -21.67
CA VAL A 113 -15.92 -21.09 -20.25
C VAL A 113 -16.39 -19.80 -19.55
N PHE A 114 -17.41 -19.91 -18.70
CA PHE A 114 -18.08 -18.76 -18.08
C PHE A 114 -17.29 -18.04 -16.99
N THR A 115 -16.16 -18.60 -16.55
CA THR A 115 -15.33 -18.07 -15.45
C THR A 115 -13.85 -18.08 -15.79
N GLY A 116 -13.07 -17.20 -15.15
CA GLY A 116 -11.62 -17.15 -15.29
C GLY A 116 -10.91 -18.39 -14.74
N PHE A 117 -11.50 -19.06 -13.76
CA PHE A 117 -10.86 -20.18 -13.08
C PHE A 117 -11.88 -21.30 -12.82
N VAL A 118 -11.57 -22.52 -13.25
CA VAL A 118 -12.43 -23.69 -13.07
C VAL A 118 -11.59 -24.93 -12.80
N GLY A 119 -12.00 -25.77 -11.84
CA GLY A 119 -11.27 -27.00 -11.55
C GLY A 119 -11.96 -27.84 -10.48
N GLY A 120 -11.53 -29.09 -10.31
CA GLY A 120 -12.12 -30.02 -9.39
C GLY A 120 -13.54 -30.49 -9.78
N ILE A 121 -13.84 -30.49 -11.10
CA ILE A 121 -15.08 -30.98 -11.67
C ILE A 121 -14.79 -32.04 -12.73
N ALA A 122 -15.84 -32.76 -13.21
CA ALA A 122 -15.66 -33.79 -14.23
C ALA A 122 -14.97 -33.25 -15.49
N GLY A 123 -13.87 -33.86 -15.87
CA GLY A 123 -13.08 -33.51 -17.06
C GLY A 123 -12.11 -32.35 -16.89
N ILE A 124 -12.14 -31.61 -15.76
CA ILE A 124 -11.20 -30.52 -15.48
C ILE A 124 -10.59 -30.74 -14.09
N PRO A 125 -9.30 -31.09 -14.01
CA PRO A 125 -8.63 -31.30 -12.71
C PRO A 125 -8.56 -30.00 -11.89
N PRO A 126 -8.29 -30.08 -10.58
CA PRO A 126 -7.97 -28.91 -9.78
C PRO A 126 -6.76 -28.16 -10.36
N ILE A 127 -6.74 -26.85 -10.17
CA ILE A 127 -5.60 -26.00 -10.54
C ILE A 127 -4.51 -26.16 -9.49
N THR A 128 -3.36 -26.71 -9.87
CA THR A 128 -2.22 -26.97 -9.00
C THR A 128 -0.91 -26.42 -9.56
N ALA A 129 -0.93 -25.87 -10.78
CA ALA A 129 0.23 -25.28 -11.43
C ALA A 129 -0.14 -23.99 -12.19
N LEU A 130 0.79 -23.05 -12.28
CA LEU A 130 0.63 -21.82 -13.06
C LEU A 130 0.83 -22.06 -14.56
N ASN A 131 1.54 -23.17 -14.93
CA ASN A 131 1.79 -23.57 -16.31
C ASN A 131 1.95 -25.08 -16.44
N GLY A 132 1.74 -25.64 -17.64
CA GLY A 132 1.85 -27.08 -17.91
C GLY A 132 0.71 -27.88 -17.28
N PRO A 133 0.93 -29.19 -17.02
CA PRO A 133 -0.04 -30.06 -16.37
C PRO A 133 -0.46 -29.51 -15.00
N GLY A 134 -1.76 -29.47 -14.73
CA GLY A 134 -2.35 -28.86 -13.51
C GLY A 134 -2.73 -27.40 -13.68
N SER A 135 -2.52 -26.81 -14.86
CA SER A 135 -2.96 -25.44 -15.18
C SER A 135 -4.18 -25.39 -16.11
N GLU A 136 -4.79 -26.52 -16.41
CA GLU A 136 -5.89 -26.66 -17.40
C GLU A 136 -7.08 -25.76 -17.08
N GLY A 137 -7.35 -25.59 -15.80
CA GLY A 137 -8.46 -24.78 -15.30
C GLY A 137 -8.20 -23.27 -15.23
N LEU A 138 -6.97 -22.81 -15.48
CA LEU A 138 -6.64 -21.40 -15.62
C LEU A 138 -7.12 -20.90 -17.01
N ASN A 139 -8.41 -20.56 -17.11
CA ASN A 139 -8.95 -19.97 -18.33
C ASN A 139 -8.41 -18.55 -18.55
N LEU A 140 -8.42 -17.72 -17.51
CA LEU A 140 -7.74 -16.44 -17.50
C LEU A 140 -6.34 -16.62 -16.89
N ARG A 141 -5.29 -16.32 -17.65
CA ARG A 141 -3.91 -16.45 -17.22
C ARG A 141 -3.14 -15.18 -17.57
N GLN A 142 -2.33 -14.69 -16.64
CA GLN A 142 -1.49 -13.52 -16.89
C GLN A 142 0.00 -13.89 -16.86
N THR A 143 0.72 -13.28 -17.78
CA THR A 143 2.18 -13.25 -17.80
C THR A 143 2.68 -11.82 -17.64
N TYR A 144 3.93 -11.66 -17.20
CA TYR A 144 4.50 -10.33 -17.04
C TYR A 144 5.99 -10.27 -17.38
N THR A 145 6.48 -9.07 -17.60
CA THR A 145 7.89 -8.75 -17.84
C THR A 145 8.38 -7.77 -16.80
N VAL A 146 9.68 -7.85 -16.48
CA VAL A 146 10.38 -6.93 -15.57
C VAL A 146 11.58 -6.34 -16.28
N VAL A 147 11.60 -5.02 -16.39
CA VAL A 147 12.67 -4.27 -17.06
C VAL A 147 13.30 -3.30 -16.07
N MET A 148 14.60 -3.42 -15.83
CA MET A 148 15.35 -2.45 -15.04
C MET A 148 15.87 -1.35 -15.97
N ARG A 149 15.75 -0.09 -15.53
CA ARG A 149 16.40 1.06 -16.13
C ARG A 149 17.42 1.66 -15.16
N ARG A 150 18.56 2.03 -15.66
CA ARG A 150 19.58 2.79 -14.93
C ARG A 150 20.20 3.80 -15.89
N GLY A 151 19.86 5.07 -15.70
CA GLY A 151 20.16 6.10 -16.70
C GLY A 151 19.57 5.72 -18.07
N PHE A 152 20.40 5.69 -19.11
CA PHE A 152 19.96 5.31 -20.46
C PHE A 152 19.95 3.79 -20.72
N ARG A 153 20.42 2.97 -19.79
CA ARG A 153 20.44 1.51 -19.95
C ARG A 153 19.09 0.92 -19.64
N ARG A 154 18.63 0.03 -20.53
CA ARG A 154 17.44 -0.79 -20.37
C ARG A 154 17.84 -2.26 -20.33
N ILE A 155 17.51 -2.96 -19.27
CA ILE A 155 17.90 -4.36 -19.05
C ILE A 155 16.61 -5.16 -18.82
N ASP A 156 16.33 -6.11 -19.71
CA ASP A 156 15.24 -7.07 -19.50
C ASP A 156 15.69 -8.15 -18.52
N LEU A 157 15.15 -8.10 -17.29
CA LEU A 157 15.49 -9.03 -16.24
C LEU A 157 14.83 -10.41 -16.43
N THR A 158 13.79 -10.50 -17.27
CA THR A 158 13.14 -11.79 -17.57
C THR A 158 14.05 -12.69 -18.42
N ASN A 159 14.92 -12.10 -19.24
CA ASN A 159 15.87 -12.79 -20.09
C ASN A 159 15.21 -13.92 -20.90
N GLY A 160 14.06 -13.65 -21.51
CA GLY A 160 13.28 -14.59 -22.31
C GLY A 160 12.49 -15.65 -21.52
N ARG A 161 12.52 -15.63 -20.19
CA ARG A 161 11.67 -16.48 -19.34
C ARG A 161 10.24 -15.96 -19.32
N THR A 162 9.28 -16.85 -19.27
CA THR A 162 7.88 -16.50 -19.04
C THR A 162 7.59 -16.49 -17.55
N LEU A 163 7.17 -15.35 -17.03
CA LEU A 163 6.75 -15.19 -15.63
C LEU A 163 5.22 -15.17 -15.61
N TYR A 164 4.62 -15.98 -14.73
CA TYR A 164 3.17 -16.05 -14.56
C TYR A 164 2.77 -15.36 -13.26
N ALA A 165 1.75 -14.51 -13.32
CA ALA A 165 1.14 -13.94 -12.13
C ALA A 165 0.31 -15.00 -11.41
N VAL A 166 0.33 -14.95 -10.07
CA VAL A 166 -0.50 -15.82 -9.23
C VAL A 166 -1.96 -15.34 -9.32
N PRO A 167 -2.91 -16.21 -9.67
CA PRO A 167 -4.32 -15.83 -9.78
C PRO A 167 -4.94 -15.57 -8.41
N SER A 168 -6.12 -14.93 -8.38
CA SER A 168 -6.97 -14.85 -7.18
C SER A 168 -7.30 -16.25 -6.66
N ASN A 169 -7.39 -16.41 -5.35
CA ASN A 169 -7.71 -17.67 -4.69
C ASN A 169 -9.23 -17.93 -4.72
N VAL A 170 -9.68 -18.84 -5.55
CA VAL A 170 -11.12 -19.15 -5.70
C VAL A 170 -11.64 -19.98 -4.52
N GLY A 171 -10.80 -20.86 -3.99
CA GLY A 171 -11.15 -21.76 -2.90
C GLY A 171 -10.67 -23.19 -3.08
N PRO A 172 -10.80 -24.03 -2.05
CA PRO A 172 -10.09 -25.30 -1.94
C PRO A 172 -10.54 -26.37 -2.94
N ARG A 173 -11.69 -26.25 -3.56
CA ARG A 173 -12.10 -27.19 -4.62
C ARG A 173 -11.37 -26.92 -5.94
N THR A 174 -11.26 -25.66 -6.30
CA THR A 174 -10.64 -25.23 -7.57
C THR A 174 -9.12 -25.19 -7.43
N MET A 175 -8.61 -24.73 -6.28
CA MET A 175 -7.19 -24.48 -6.00
C MET A 175 -6.78 -25.08 -4.64
N PRO A 176 -6.77 -26.44 -4.49
CA PRO A 176 -6.63 -27.08 -3.18
C PRO A 176 -5.26 -26.85 -2.51
N ASN A 177 -4.24 -26.49 -3.28
CA ASN A 177 -2.86 -26.32 -2.79
C ASN A 177 -2.39 -24.86 -2.90
N TYR A 178 -3.30 -23.89 -2.88
CA TYR A 178 -2.94 -22.50 -3.16
C TYR A 178 -1.85 -21.98 -2.19
N THR A 179 -2.01 -22.20 -0.90
CA THR A 179 -1.10 -21.73 0.16
C THR A 179 -0.10 -22.79 0.64
N ALA A 180 -0.19 -24.05 0.15
CA ALA A 180 0.69 -25.12 0.56
C ALA A 180 2.14 -24.88 0.09
N ALA A 181 3.11 -25.53 0.74
CA ALA A 181 4.50 -25.53 0.28
C ALA A 181 4.58 -26.05 -1.17
N GLY A 182 5.21 -25.28 -2.05
CA GLY A 182 5.25 -25.54 -3.50
C GLY A 182 3.90 -25.32 -4.22
N GLY A 183 2.90 -24.76 -3.53
CA GLY A 183 1.59 -24.42 -4.10
C GLY A 183 1.62 -23.21 -5.05
N LEU A 184 0.44 -22.82 -5.52
CA LEU A 184 0.33 -21.77 -6.54
C LEU A 184 0.99 -20.45 -6.13
N PHE A 185 0.85 -20.07 -4.86
CA PHE A 185 1.45 -18.83 -4.36
C PHE A 185 2.99 -18.86 -4.47
N GLU A 186 3.63 -19.93 -4.03
CA GLU A 186 5.10 -20.06 -4.08
C GLU A 186 5.64 -20.23 -5.50
N GLN A 187 4.85 -20.83 -6.41
CA GLN A 187 5.22 -20.96 -7.82
C GLN A 187 5.33 -19.60 -8.53
N GLY A 188 4.70 -18.56 -7.99
CA GLY A 188 4.80 -17.19 -8.49
C GLY A 188 6.08 -16.45 -8.11
N ILE A 189 6.97 -17.07 -7.31
CA ILE A 189 8.25 -16.48 -6.88
C ILE A 189 9.35 -16.86 -7.87
N TYR A 190 9.90 -15.88 -8.57
CA TYR A 190 10.92 -16.08 -9.60
C TYR A 190 12.25 -15.49 -9.18
N GLN A 191 13.34 -16.21 -9.47
CA GLN A 191 14.71 -15.68 -9.43
C GLN A 191 15.03 -15.08 -10.81
N LEU A 192 15.41 -13.83 -10.84
CA LEU A 192 15.81 -13.12 -12.06
C LEU A 192 17.32 -12.93 -12.10
N ASP A 193 17.81 -12.36 -13.19
CA ASP A 193 19.23 -12.06 -13.35
C ASP A 193 19.67 -10.95 -12.36
N GLY A 194 20.95 -10.95 -12.00
CA GLY A 194 21.51 -10.00 -11.04
C GLY A 194 21.13 -10.27 -9.58
N GLY A 195 20.57 -11.44 -9.23
CA GLY A 195 20.18 -11.78 -7.87
C GLY A 195 18.84 -11.15 -7.43
N VAL A 196 18.08 -10.61 -8.37
CA VAL A 196 16.74 -10.05 -8.15
C VAL A 196 15.72 -11.19 -7.98
N ARG A 197 14.78 -11.05 -7.05
CA ARG A 197 13.58 -11.89 -6.97
C ARG A 197 12.35 -11.08 -7.30
N VAL A 198 11.33 -11.70 -7.89
CA VAL A 198 10.06 -11.05 -8.18
C VAL A 198 8.89 -11.99 -7.89
N PHE A 199 7.80 -11.38 -7.47
CA PHE A 199 6.47 -12.00 -7.33
C PHE A 199 5.45 -11.03 -7.89
N ALA A 200 4.40 -11.53 -8.55
CA ALA A 200 3.21 -10.76 -8.88
C ALA A 200 1.97 -11.64 -8.76
N GLY A 201 0.92 -11.13 -8.14
CA GLY A 201 -0.33 -11.86 -7.99
C GLY A 201 -1.29 -11.19 -7.02
N THR A 202 -2.47 -11.77 -6.86
CA THR A 202 -3.39 -11.37 -5.80
C THR A 202 -2.87 -11.87 -4.46
N THR A 203 -2.87 -11.00 -3.47
CA THR A 203 -2.41 -11.27 -2.09
C THR A 203 -3.47 -10.79 -1.10
N ASP A 204 -3.34 -11.19 0.14
CA ASP A 204 -3.95 -10.53 1.26
C ASP A 204 -3.58 -9.05 1.30
N ASP A 205 -4.46 -8.18 1.80
CA ASP A 205 -4.15 -6.76 2.04
C ASP A 205 -3.47 -6.61 3.40
N PRO A 206 -2.16 -6.32 3.46
CA PRO A 206 -1.45 -6.27 4.73
C PRO A 206 -1.65 -4.95 5.51
N PHE A 207 -2.40 -4.01 4.96
CA PHE A 207 -2.75 -2.76 5.63
C PHE A 207 -3.85 -3.00 6.67
N TYR A 208 -3.91 -2.17 7.70
CA TYR A 208 -4.93 -2.24 8.74
C TYR A 208 -5.26 -0.84 9.25
N ILE A 209 -6.56 -0.56 9.43
CA ILE A 209 -7.07 0.76 9.83
C ILE A 209 -8.57 0.69 10.16
N ASP A 210 -9.02 1.48 11.13
CA ASP A 210 -10.44 1.86 11.30
C ASP A 210 -10.81 2.94 10.27
N LEU A 211 -11.00 2.49 9.04
CA LEU A 211 -11.10 3.34 7.86
C LEU A 211 -12.37 4.19 7.87
N GLY A 212 -13.50 3.59 8.26
CA GLY A 212 -14.78 4.28 8.35
C GLY A 212 -14.72 5.43 9.35
N ALA A 213 -14.06 5.24 10.48
CA ALA A 213 -13.91 6.28 11.49
C ALA A 213 -12.87 7.35 11.08
N ALA A 214 -11.79 6.97 10.39
CA ALA A 214 -10.80 7.91 9.87
C ALA A 214 -11.44 8.94 8.93
N PHE A 215 -12.35 8.50 8.04
CA PHE A 215 -13.04 9.39 7.11
C PHE A 215 -14.37 9.95 7.62
N ASP A 216 -14.87 9.51 8.79
CA ASP A 216 -15.91 10.21 9.56
C ASP A 216 -15.30 11.29 10.46
N SER A 217 -14.46 12.13 9.88
CA SER A 217 -13.77 13.25 10.55
C SER A 217 -13.00 12.81 11.82
N LEU A 218 -12.29 11.67 11.73
CA LEU A 218 -11.51 11.07 12.81
C LEU A 218 -12.36 10.68 14.06
N SER A 219 -13.59 10.24 13.83
CA SER A 219 -14.46 9.70 14.88
C SER A 219 -14.02 8.28 15.28
N PHE A 220 -12.76 8.13 15.74
CA PHE A 220 -12.17 6.83 16.07
C PHE A 220 -12.92 6.09 17.17
N ARG A 221 -13.16 4.79 16.96
CA ARG A 221 -14.03 3.95 17.80
C ARG A 221 -13.34 3.44 19.06
N ALA A 222 -12.02 3.26 19.02
CA ALA A 222 -11.27 2.64 20.13
C ALA A 222 -11.11 3.51 21.36
N ALA A 223 -11.40 4.81 21.27
CA ALA A 223 -11.11 5.72 22.37
C ALA A 223 -12.38 6.34 22.94
N ALA A 224 -12.47 6.36 24.26
CA ALA A 224 -13.44 7.19 24.96
C ALA A 224 -13.09 8.67 24.74
N GLY A 225 -13.51 9.25 23.62
CA GLY A 225 -13.34 10.67 23.32
C GLY A 225 -12.30 11.04 22.26
N GLY A 226 -12.36 10.46 21.07
CA GLY A 226 -11.75 11.06 19.88
C GLY A 226 -10.31 10.67 19.58
N GLY A 227 -9.97 9.39 19.60
CA GLY A 227 -8.70 8.91 19.02
C GLY A 227 -7.48 8.99 19.94
N VAL A 228 -7.66 8.99 21.26
CA VAL A 228 -6.56 8.91 22.25
C VAL A 228 -6.59 7.55 22.93
N LEU A 229 -5.60 6.71 22.64
CA LEU A 229 -5.49 5.37 23.21
C LEU A 229 -5.07 5.42 24.69
N SER A 230 -5.61 4.52 25.51
CA SER A 230 -5.07 4.26 26.83
C SER A 230 -3.68 3.63 26.74
N ALA A 231 -2.89 3.69 27.81
CA ALA A 231 -1.59 3.04 27.84
C ALA A 231 -1.66 1.52 27.61
N ALA A 232 -2.76 0.87 28.02
CA ALA A 232 -2.97 -0.56 27.80
C ALA A 232 -3.30 -0.88 26.33
N GLN A 233 -4.09 -0.05 25.67
CA GLN A 233 -4.38 -0.20 24.25
C GLN A 233 -3.15 0.05 23.38
N ASP A 234 -2.39 1.09 23.71
CA ASP A 234 -1.17 1.45 22.99
C ASP A 234 -0.03 0.44 23.21
N GLY A 235 0.02 -0.20 24.36
CA GLY A 235 1.09 -1.13 24.74
C GLY A 235 1.00 -2.53 24.14
N THR A 236 0.09 -2.79 23.18
CA THR A 236 -0.02 -4.08 22.48
C THR A 236 0.13 -3.91 20.98
N ASP A 237 0.92 -4.81 20.36
CA ASP A 237 1.15 -4.86 18.92
C ASP A 237 0.30 -5.93 18.20
N THR A 238 -0.64 -6.57 18.91
CA THR A 238 -1.34 -7.77 18.40
C THR A 238 -2.83 -7.80 18.70
N THR A 239 -3.36 -6.76 19.36
CA THR A 239 -4.75 -6.72 19.78
C THR A 239 -5.43 -5.47 19.25
N ASN A 240 -6.46 -5.65 18.46
CA ASN A 240 -7.30 -4.57 17.95
C ASN A 240 -8.38 -4.20 18.97
N PHE A 241 -8.68 -2.92 19.06
CA PHE A 241 -9.69 -2.29 19.91
C PHE A 241 -10.76 -1.56 19.07
N ALA A 242 -10.55 -1.53 17.75
CA ALA A 242 -11.48 -1.07 16.74
C ALA A 242 -11.50 -2.09 15.58
N PRO A 243 -12.52 -2.08 14.72
CA PRO A 243 -12.57 -2.93 13.55
C PRO A 243 -11.44 -2.59 12.58
N ASN A 244 -10.81 -3.62 12.00
CA ASN A 244 -9.98 -3.47 10.82
C ASN A 244 -10.90 -3.49 9.58
N ASP A 245 -11.18 -2.33 8.99
CA ASP A 245 -12.14 -2.23 7.88
C ASP A 245 -11.62 -2.82 6.56
N VAL A 246 -10.33 -3.18 6.48
CA VAL A 246 -9.74 -3.84 5.30
C VAL A 246 -9.49 -5.35 5.50
N ALA A 247 -9.79 -5.86 6.70
CA ALA A 247 -9.67 -7.28 7.01
C ALA A 247 -10.46 -8.16 6.04
N GLY A 248 -9.87 -9.28 5.61
CA GLY A 248 -10.49 -10.23 4.69
C GLY A 248 -10.57 -9.80 3.24
N PHE A 249 -10.08 -8.63 2.89
CA PHE A 249 -9.93 -8.19 1.51
C PHE A 249 -8.56 -8.55 0.93
N ASN A 250 -8.50 -8.61 -0.38
CA ASN A 250 -7.26 -8.81 -1.13
C ASN A 250 -6.85 -7.54 -1.89
N VAL A 251 -5.60 -7.54 -2.35
CA VAL A 251 -5.05 -6.54 -3.28
C VAL A 251 -4.23 -7.24 -4.36
N ASN A 252 -3.96 -6.56 -5.47
CA ASN A 252 -2.98 -7.02 -6.45
C ASN A 252 -1.60 -6.50 -6.10
N THR A 253 -0.63 -7.39 -5.88
CA THR A 253 0.71 -7.05 -5.39
C THR A 253 1.79 -7.42 -6.39
N ILE A 254 2.75 -6.52 -6.55
CA ILE A 254 4.03 -6.76 -7.22
C ILE A 254 5.13 -6.54 -6.17
N ALA A 255 5.91 -7.57 -5.87
CA ALA A 255 7.04 -7.49 -4.97
C ALA A 255 8.34 -7.74 -5.72
N ILE A 256 9.35 -6.89 -5.51
CA ILE A 256 10.68 -7.02 -6.10
C ILE A 256 11.71 -6.92 -4.98
N GLU A 257 12.56 -7.93 -4.84
CA GLU A 257 13.68 -7.91 -3.91
C GLU A 257 14.99 -7.76 -4.69
N VAL A 258 15.78 -6.74 -4.36
CA VAL A 258 16.92 -6.29 -5.16
C VAL A 258 18.17 -6.21 -4.28
N PRO A 259 19.35 -6.71 -4.72
CA PRO A 259 20.61 -6.44 -4.04
C PRO A 259 20.86 -4.93 -3.87
N ILE A 260 21.22 -4.49 -2.67
CA ILE A 260 21.49 -3.08 -2.34
C ILE A 260 22.49 -2.45 -3.32
N ALA A 261 23.52 -3.20 -3.69
CA ALA A 261 24.53 -2.76 -4.64
C ALA A 261 24.00 -2.42 -6.05
N LEU A 262 22.85 -2.93 -6.44
CA LEU A 262 22.19 -2.54 -7.69
C LEU A 262 21.41 -1.24 -7.57
N LEU A 263 21.13 -0.77 -6.37
CA LEU A 263 20.35 0.45 -6.11
C LEU A 263 21.24 1.66 -5.83
N THR A 264 22.38 1.47 -5.17
CA THR A 264 23.31 2.55 -4.80
C THR A 264 24.04 3.14 -6.02
N SER A 265 24.42 4.41 -5.96
CA SER A 265 25.04 5.15 -7.08
C SER A 265 26.40 4.58 -7.49
N ASP A 266 27.18 4.07 -6.53
CA ASP A 266 28.53 3.51 -6.74
C ASP A 266 28.59 1.97 -6.80
N GLY A 267 27.45 1.29 -6.62
CA GLY A 267 27.37 -0.17 -6.68
C GLY A 267 27.87 -0.89 -5.43
N ARG A 268 27.90 -0.23 -4.27
CA ARG A 268 28.38 -0.79 -3.00
C ARG A 268 27.30 -0.80 -1.91
N VAL A 269 27.51 -1.61 -0.90
CA VAL A 269 26.74 -1.57 0.35
C VAL A 269 27.46 -0.62 1.31
N HIS A 270 26.70 0.25 1.97
CA HIS A 270 27.18 1.30 2.86
C HIS A 270 26.70 1.11 4.28
N GLY A 271 27.49 1.62 5.23
CA GLY A 271 27.10 1.65 6.65
C GLY A 271 26.04 2.74 6.95
N PRO A 272 25.36 2.67 8.12
CA PRO A 272 24.24 3.56 8.44
C PRO A 272 24.65 5.04 8.60
N GLY A 273 25.95 5.33 8.81
CA GLY A 273 26.48 6.69 8.89
C GLY A 273 26.92 7.27 7.55
N GLU A 274 26.75 6.55 6.46
CA GLU A 274 27.18 6.97 5.12
C GLU A 274 25.96 7.48 4.32
N ARG A 275 26.11 8.63 3.69
CA ARG A 275 25.07 9.26 2.88
C ARG A 275 24.54 8.33 1.78
N GLN A 276 25.42 7.56 1.17
CA GLN A 276 25.10 6.64 0.05
C GLN A 276 24.24 5.44 0.48
N ALA A 277 24.10 5.20 1.79
CA ALA A 277 23.16 4.21 2.31
C ALA A 277 21.70 4.65 2.19
N VAL A 278 21.43 5.96 2.05
CA VAL A 278 20.08 6.53 2.05
C VAL A 278 19.55 6.64 0.63
N LEU A 279 18.48 5.92 0.37
CA LEU A 279 17.74 5.92 -0.90
C LEU A 279 16.37 6.57 -0.70
N GLY A 280 15.87 7.26 -1.73
CA GLY A 280 14.49 7.69 -1.82
C GLY A 280 13.72 6.77 -2.77
N THR A 281 12.51 6.34 -2.40
CA THR A 281 11.76 5.39 -3.21
C THR A 281 10.29 5.78 -3.34
N TYR A 282 9.66 5.42 -4.45
CA TYR A 282 8.22 5.57 -4.66
C TYR A 282 7.72 4.65 -5.76
N GLY A 283 6.43 4.32 -5.73
CA GLY A 283 5.74 3.55 -6.75
C GLY A 283 4.86 4.43 -7.63
N THR A 284 4.70 4.06 -8.90
CA THR A 284 3.76 4.73 -9.81
C THR A 284 2.97 3.76 -10.65
N THR A 285 1.74 4.16 -10.98
CA THR A 285 0.96 3.59 -12.07
C THR A 285 0.84 4.60 -13.20
N SER A 286 0.94 4.11 -14.43
CA SER A 286 0.89 4.95 -15.63
C SER A 286 0.02 4.33 -16.71
N ARG A 287 -0.77 5.15 -17.40
CA ARG A 287 -1.60 4.75 -18.54
C ARG A 287 -1.06 5.32 -19.85
N LYS A 288 -1.34 4.66 -20.96
CA LYS A 288 -1.09 5.25 -22.29
C LYS A 288 -1.90 6.53 -22.44
N LYS A 289 -1.29 7.60 -22.93
CA LYS A 289 -1.92 8.91 -23.13
C LYS A 289 -3.17 8.87 -24.00
N VAL A 290 -3.24 7.89 -24.91
CA VAL A 290 -4.40 7.65 -25.79
C VAL A 290 -4.62 6.14 -25.88
N THR A 291 -5.86 5.70 -25.66
CA THR A 291 -6.29 4.31 -25.87
C THR A 291 -7.50 4.31 -26.78
N VAL A 292 -7.45 3.56 -27.86
CA VAL A 292 -8.58 3.36 -28.79
C VAL A 292 -9.15 1.97 -28.56
N ARG A 293 -10.43 1.90 -28.19
CA ARG A 293 -11.17 0.63 -28.07
C ARG A 293 -11.86 0.33 -29.39
N ARG A 294 -11.87 -0.93 -29.82
CA ARG A 294 -12.58 -1.41 -31.01
C ARG A 294 -13.63 -2.44 -30.60
N ASP A 295 -14.70 -2.57 -31.41
CA ASP A 295 -15.76 -3.57 -31.24
C ASP A 295 -15.35 -4.98 -31.70
N GLU A 296 -14.18 -5.15 -32.32
CA GLU A 296 -13.70 -6.43 -32.81
C GLU A 296 -12.65 -7.04 -31.87
N ASP A 297 -12.57 -8.38 -31.86
CA ASP A 297 -11.66 -9.23 -31.05
C ASP A 297 -10.15 -8.97 -31.25
N THR A 298 -9.79 -7.96 -31.98
CA THR A 298 -8.39 -7.62 -32.30
C THR A 298 -7.62 -6.90 -31.21
N GLY A 299 -8.20 -6.74 -30.02
CA GLY A 299 -7.56 -6.04 -28.89
C GLY A 299 -7.38 -4.53 -29.14
N PRO A 300 -6.91 -3.77 -28.13
CA PRO A 300 -6.63 -2.37 -28.31
C PRO A 300 -5.51 -2.20 -29.34
N LEU A 301 -5.64 -1.22 -30.24
CA LEU A 301 -4.51 -0.79 -31.07
C LEU A 301 -3.39 -0.33 -30.15
N SER A 302 -2.37 -1.17 -29.95
CA SER A 302 -1.17 -0.77 -29.26
C SER A 302 -0.29 0.00 -30.24
N PHE A 303 -0.44 1.30 -30.28
CA PHE A 303 0.63 2.13 -30.83
C PHE A 303 1.74 2.14 -29.79
N ASP A 304 2.79 1.37 -29.99
CA ASP A 304 3.96 1.31 -29.09
C ASP A 304 4.65 2.67 -28.93
N LEU A 305 4.35 3.60 -29.81
CA LEU A 305 4.86 4.98 -29.81
C LEU A 305 4.08 5.93 -28.87
N ILE A 306 2.92 5.52 -28.33
CA ILE A 306 2.18 6.40 -27.40
C ILE A 306 2.83 6.31 -26.01
N PRO A 307 3.35 7.43 -25.48
CA PRO A 307 4.00 7.42 -24.17
C PRO A 307 3.00 7.14 -23.06
N PHE A 308 3.45 6.43 -22.04
CA PHE A 308 2.77 6.34 -20.77
C PHE A 308 2.82 7.68 -20.04
N ARG A 309 1.78 7.96 -19.28
CA ARG A 309 1.69 9.10 -18.36
C ARG A 309 1.29 8.61 -17.00
N GLN A 310 2.01 9.07 -15.98
CA GLN A 310 1.70 8.80 -14.58
C GLN A 310 0.28 9.26 -14.28
N VAL A 311 -0.48 8.40 -13.62
CA VAL A 311 -1.85 8.70 -13.14
C VAL A 311 -1.91 8.68 -11.62
N GLN A 312 -1.02 7.92 -10.97
CA GLN A 312 -0.86 7.94 -9.52
C GLN A 312 0.58 7.65 -9.11
N ARG A 313 0.95 8.11 -7.92
CA ARG A 313 2.19 7.78 -7.21
C ARG A 313 1.95 7.69 -5.71
N MET A 314 2.80 6.92 -5.04
CA MET A 314 2.89 6.88 -3.60
C MET A 314 4.36 6.79 -3.18
N GLY A 315 4.79 7.73 -2.32
CA GLY A 315 6.03 7.67 -1.57
C GLY A 315 5.73 7.31 -0.12
N ASN A 316 5.53 8.32 0.75
CA ASN A 316 5.08 8.07 2.11
C ASN A 316 3.58 7.73 2.15
N PRO A 317 3.15 6.85 3.06
CA PRO A 317 1.74 6.52 3.23
C PRO A 317 0.93 7.72 3.75
N LEU A 318 -0.34 7.78 3.40
CA LEU A 318 -1.36 8.71 3.91
C LEU A 318 -1.14 10.20 3.55
N ILE A 319 -0.12 10.54 2.76
CA ILE A 319 0.13 11.94 2.38
C ILE A 319 -1.01 12.46 1.49
N ASN A 320 -1.32 11.74 0.41
CA ASN A 320 -2.37 12.19 -0.51
C ASN A 320 -3.76 12.01 0.10
N GLU A 321 -3.96 11.06 1.00
CA GLU A 321 -5.22 10.78 1.68
C GLU A 321 -5.59 11.87 2.67
N LEU A 322 -4.66 12.27 3.55
CA LEU A 322 -4.95 13.07 4.75
C LEU A 322 -4.29 14.46 4.76
N ILE A 323 -3.22 14.67 4.01
CA ILE A 323 -2.43 15.92 4.05
C ILE A 323 -2.75 16.82 2.85
N ILE A 324 -2.75 16.27 1.64
CA ILE A 324 -3.00 17.05 0.42
C ILE A 324 -4.49 17.39 0.30
N GLY A 325 -4.81 18.67 0.09
CA GLY A 325 -6.18 19.10 -0.10
C GLY A 325 -6.80 18.56 -1.39
N THR A 326 -8.09 18.16 -1.36
CA THR A 326 -8.81 17.47 -2.45
C THR A 326 -8.64 18.13 -3.82
N GLY A 327 -8.63 19.46 -3.90
CA GLY A 327 -8.42 20.20 -5.17
C GLY A 327 -6.99 20.09 -5.75
N SER A 328 -6.05 19.51 -5.03
CA SER A 328 -4.65 19.31 -5.44
C SER A 328 -4.25 17.86 -5.60
N LYS A 329 -5.08 16.91 -5.16
CA LYS A 329 -4.74 15.47 -5.09
C LYS A 329 -4.40 14.86 -6.45
N ASP A 330 -5.20 15.11 -7.49
CA ASP A 330 -4.92 14.62 -8.85
C ASP A 330 -3.59 15.18 -9.38
N ARG A 331 -3.32 16.47 -9.12
CA ARG A 331 -2.06 17.08 -9.52
C ARG A 331 -0.88 16.47 -8.78
N PHE A 332 -1.02 16.23 -7.47
CA PHE A 332 -0.01 15.56 -6.66
C PHE A 332 0.27 14.14 -7.19
N SER A 333 -0.76 13.36 -7.51
CA SER A 333 -0.65 12.01 -8.08
C SER A 333 0.07 11.98 -9.44
N MET A 334 -0.18 12.99 -10.29
CA MET A 334 0.30 13.01 -11.68
C MET A 334 1.67 13.69 -11.88
N ASP A 335 2.16 14.43 -10.87
CA ASP A 335 3.42 15.16 -10.97
C ASP A 335 4.59 14.36 -10.37
N ASP A 336 5.82 14.69 -10.78
CA ASP A 336 7.03 14.07 -10.26
C ASP A 336 7.35 14.60 -8.83
N PRO A 337 7.87 13.77 -7.90
CA PRO A 337 8.22 14.19 -6.54
C PRO A 337 9.14 15.42 -6.46
N LYS A 338 10.05 15.59 -7.41
CA LYS A 338 10.95 16.78 -7.48
C LYS A 338 10.20 18.11 -7.53
N ASN A 339 8.93 18.11 -7.89
CA ASN A 339 8.08 19.30 -8.00
C ASN A 339 7.24 19.56 -6.72
N ASP A 340 7.39 18.78 -5.65
CA ASP A 340 6.53 18.80 -4.48
C ASP A 340 6.67 20.06 -3.63
N ALA A 341 7.70 20.89 -3.84
CA ALA A 341 7.79 22.21 -3.22
C ALA A 341 6.52 23.07 -3.41
N GLN A 342 5.76 22.83 -4.49
CA GLN A 342 4.47 23.49 -4.76
C GLN A 342 3.38 23.09 -3.74
N PHE A 343 3.53 21.97 -3.04
CA PHE A 343 2.61 21.47 -2.03
C PHE A 343 3.11 21.70 -0.60
N ALA A 344 4.25 22.37 -0.42
CA ALA A 344 4.90 22.57 0.88
C ALA A 344 3.96 23.17 1.93
N ASN A 345 3.00 24.01 1.52
CA ASN A 345 2.03 24.60 2.43
C ASN A 345 1.13 23.56 3.13
N PHE A 346 0.81 22.44 2.48
CA PHE A 346 0.03 21.37 3.12
C PHE A 346 0.83 20.63 4.20
N PHE A 347 2.16 20.53 4.05
CA PHE A 347 3.03 19.97 5.08
C PHE A 347 3.24 20.93 6.25
N LEU A 348 3.38 22.24 5.95
CA LEU A 348 3.57 23.26 6.98
C LEU A 348 2.29 23.57 7.77
N HIS A 349 1.12 23.41 7.14
CA HIS A 349 -0.18 23.68 7.74
C HIS A 349 -1.16 22.54 7.44
N PRO A 350 -0.93 21.34 7.97
CA PRO A 350 -1.81 20.20 7.73
C PRO A 350 -3.16 20.43 8.42
N LEU A 351 -4.26 20.46 7.66
CA LEU A 351 -5.62 20.62 8.19
C LEU A 351 -5.95 19.55 9.25
N LEU A 352 -5.32 18.37 9.14
CA LEU A 352 -5.46 17.31 10.13
C LEU A 352 -5.04 17.77 11.55
N ALA A 353 -4.03 18.65 11.68
CA ALA A 353 -3.64 19.20 12.99
C ALA A 353 -4.76 20.11 13.57
N ASP A 354 -5.43 20.89 12.72
CA ASP A 354 -6.57 21.71 13.15
C ASP A 354 -7.74 20.84 13.62
N ILE A 355 -7.99 19.72 12.94
CA ILE A 355 -9.01 18.74 13.35
C ILE A 355 -8.65 18.18 14.74
N PHE A 356 -7.41 17.76 14.96
CA PHE A 356 -6.97 17.28 16.27
C PHE A 356 -7.17 18.35 17.36
N ALA A 357 -6.86 19.62 17.08
CA ALA A 357 -7.09 20.71 18.02
C ALA A 357 -8.59 20.85 18.37
N THR A 358 -9.51 20.70 17.38
CA THR A 358 -10.97 20.76 17.65
C THR A 358 -11.46 19.58 18.49
N LEU A 359 -10.76 18.44 18.43
CA LEU A 359 -11.01 17.26 19.27
C LEU A 359 -10.38 17.39 20.66
N GLY A 360 -9.72 18.51 20.97
CA GLY A 360 -9.09 18.77 22.26
C GLY A 360 -7.70 18.15 22.42
N ILE A 361 -7.10 17.68 21.35
CA ILE A 361 -5.73 17.14 21.34
C ILE A 361 -4.76 18.30 21.19
N PRO A 362 -3.77 18.47 22.10
CA PRO A 362 -2.75 19.49 21.95
C PRO A 362 -1.91 19.28 20.69
N VAL A 363 -1.74 20.34 19.91
CA VAL A 363 -0.91 20.34 18.69
C VAL A 363 0.00 21.56 18.67
N PRO A 364 1.20 21.51 18.04
CA PRO A 364 2.07 22.65 17.89
C PRO A 364 1.38 23.80 17.12
N ALA A 365 1.60 25.04 17.55
CA ALA A 365 1.12 26.22 16.87
C ALA A 365 2.14 26.71 15.81
N GLY A 366 1.63 27.35 14.73
CA GLY A 366 2.46 27.92 13.67
C GLY A 366 2.91 26.92 12.62
N ASP A 367 4.00 27.26 11.92
CA ASP A 367 4.53 26.44 10.83
C ASP A 367 5.10 25.10 11.33
N ARG A 368 4.61 24.00 10.80
CA ARG A 368 5.01 22.64 11.17
C ARG A 368 6.32 22.24 10.46
N THR A 369 7.40 22.95 10.81
CA THR A 369 8.74 22.65 10.27
C THR A 369 9.29 21.32 10.74
N ASP A 370 8.75 20.75 11.82
CA ASP A 370 9.03 19.42 12.33
C ASP A 370 8.57 18.29 11.41
N LEU A 371 7.63 18.55 10.47
CA LEU A 371 7.20 17.58 9.46
C LEU A 371 8.06 17.60 8.18
N LEU A 372 8.81 18.66 7.91
CA LEU A 372 9.67 18.76 6.73
C LEU A 372 10.72 17.64 6.62
N PRO A 373 11.30 17.11 7.70
CA PRO A 373 12.19 15.97 7.64
C PRO A 373 11.57 14.70 7.03
N LEU A 374 10.24 14.57 7.05
CA LEU A 374 9.55 13.43 6.42
C LEU A 374 9.50 13.54 4.89
N VAL A 375 9.70 14.74 4.33
CA VAL A 375 9.65 15.03 2.89
C VAL A 375 10.94 15.69 2.36
N THR A 376 12.04 15.63 3.13
CA THR A 376 13.39 16.05 2.73
C THR A 376 14.42 15.01 3.13
N TYR A 377 15.66 15.11 2.63
CA TYR A 377 16.77 14.26 3.06
C TYR A 377 17.41 14.79 4.37
N THR A 378 16.56 15.08 5.34
CA THR A 378 16.93 15.39 6.74
C THR A 378 16.06 14.55 7.65
N GLY A 379 16.51 14.15 8.74
CA GLY A 379 15.67 13.39 9.65
C GLY A 379 16.42 12.26 10.34
N PRO A 380 15.75 11.49 11.19
CA PRO A 380 16.42 10.60 12.14
C PRO A 380 17.19 9.46 11.45
N ILE A 381 16.84 9.10 10.23
CA ILE A 381 17.49 8.01 9.47
C ILE A 381 18.60 8.49 8.54
N VAL A 382 18.74 9.82 8.37
CA VAL A 382 19.69 10.42 7.42
C VAL A 382 20.95 10.84 8.19
N PRO A 383 22.16 10.47 7.73
CA PRO A 383 23.39 10.86 8.38
C PRO A 383 23.54 12.38 8.51
N THR A 384 24.03 12.84 9.67
CA THR A 384 24.27 14.26 9.94
C THR A 384 25.19 14.88 8.87
N GLY A 385 24.81 16.05 8.37
CA GLY A 385 25.56 16.77 7.32
C GLY A 385 25.18 16.39 5.89
N THR A 386 24.21 15.48 5.71
CA THR A 386 23.60 15.23 4.39
C THR A 386 22.84 16.49 3.94
N PRO A 387 22.98 16.95 2.70
CA PRO A 387 22.14 18.02 2.17
C PRO A 387 20.66 17.67 2.22
N ALA A 388 19.81 18.63 2.54
CA ALA A 388 18.37 18.39 2.70
C ALA A 388 17.69 17.91 1.39
N GLY A 389 18.29 18.20 0.24
CA GLY A 389 17.63 17.94 -1.04
C GLY A 389 16.37 18.78 -1.23
N PRO A 390 15.59 18.54 -2.28
CA PRO A 390 14.30 19.18 -2.49
C PRO A 390 13.24 18.65 -1.52
N VAL A 391 12.16 19.43 -1.33
CA VAL A 391 10.91 18.90 -0.75
C VAL A 391 10.32 17.93 -1.78
N ALA A 392 10.23 16.67 -1.41
CA ALA A 392 9.75 15.60 -2.28
C ALA A 392 9.15 14.47 -1.45
N ASP A 393 7.95 14.02 -1.81
CA ASP A 393 7.34 12.85 -1.19
C ASP A 393 7.98 11.58 -1.73
N LEU A 394 9.01 11.13 -1.03
CA LEU A 394 9.73 9.88 -1.24
C LEU A 394 9.76 9.11 0.07
N LEU A 395 9.49 7.83 0.03
CA LEU A 395 9.74 6.94 1.16
C LEU A 395 11.25 6.67 1.23
N ARG A 396 11.90 7.20 2.26
CA ARG A 396 13.35 7.11 2.43
C ARG A 396 13.73 5.91 3.25
N ILE A 397 14.80 5.25 2.86
CA ILE A 397 15.37 4.11 3.59
C ILE A 397 16.88 4.28 3.73
N ASN A 398 17.40 4.07 4.93
CA ASN A 398 18.81 3.89 5.19
C ASN A 398 19.15 2.40 5.17
N THR A 399 19.68 1.93 4.06
CA THR A 399 20.00 0.53 3.81
C THR A 399 21.13 -0.02 4.68
N GLY A 400 21.85 0.84 5.37
CA GLY A 400 22.89 0.47 6.34
C GLY A 400 22.33 0.10 7.72
N ILE A 401 21.07 0.40 8.01
CA ILE A 401 20.39 -0.03 9.24
C ILE A 401 19.90 -1.46 9.03
N PRO A 402 20.35 -2.42 9.84
CA PRO A 402 19.96 -3.84 9.67
C PRO A 402 18.46 -4.03 9.95
N PRO A 403 17.81 -5.00 9.28
CA PRO A 403 16.40 -5.27 9.49
C PRO A 403 16.15 -5.86 10.88
N THR A 404 15.02 -5.48 11.49
CA THR A 404 14.53 -6.10 12.72
C THR A 404 13.82 -7.42 12.38
N PRO A 405 14.16 -8.54 13.04
CA PRO A 405 13.44 -9.80 12.85
C PRO A 405 11.95 -9.65 13.13
N VAL A 406 11.10 -10.31 12.33
CA VAL A 406 9.62 -10.14 12.37
C VAL A 406 9.05 -10.25 13.79
N ALA A 407 9.53 -11.20 14.58
CA ALA A 407 9.08 -11.41 15.96
C ALA A 407 9.46 -10.29 16.95
N ALA A 408 10.40 -9.42 16.56
CA ALA A 408 10.87 -8.30 17.39
C ALA A 408 10.43 -6.93 16.83
N GLN A 409 9.77 -6.90 15.66
CA GLN A 409 9.26 -5.67 15.08
C GLN A 409 8.16 -5.05 15.95
N LYS A 410 8.23 -3.75 16.09
CA LYS A 410 7.23 -2.93 16.79
C LYS A 410 6.34 -2.21 15.79
N ARG A 411 5.02 -2.17 16.05
CA ARG A 411 4.07 -1.46 15.18
C ARG A 411 4.39 0.03 15.04
N LEU A 412 4.81 0.67 16.13
CA LEU A 412 5.16 2.10 16.15
C LEU A 412 6.58 2.40 15.64
N ALA A 413 7.30 1.37 15.18
CA ALA A 413 8.57 1.49 14.47
C ALA A 413 9.52 2.54 15.06
N LEU A 414 9.93 3.56 14.29
CA LEU A 414 10.90 4.56 14.73
C LEU A 414 10.42 5.40 15.92
N LEU A 415 9.11 5.55 16.14
CA LEU A 415 8.61 6.28 17.32
C LEU A 415 9.00 5.61 18.63
N THR A 416 9.32 4.33 18.63
CA THR A 416 9.84 3.62 19.82
C THR A 416 11.18 4.18 20.31
N LEU A 417 11.93 4.90 19.47
CA LEU A 417 13.17 5.58 19.88
C LEU A 417 12.91 6.81 20.78
N LEU A 418 11.67 7.27 20.86
CA LEU A 418 11.29 8.40 21.70
C LEU A 418 10.95 7.97 23.13
N ASP A 419 10.78 6.67 23.38
CA ASP A 419 10.61 6.15 24.74
C ASP A 419 11.96 5.91 25.45
N THR A 420 11.90 5.60 26.72
CA THR A 420 13.10 5.41 27.54
C THR A 420 13.56 3.96 27.67
N ASP A 421 12.80 3.00 27.11
CA ASP A 421 13.15 1.57 27.15
C ASP A 421 13.96 1.18 25.91
N PRO A 422 15.29 0.96 26.02
CA PRO A 422 16.12 0.58 24.88
C PRO A 422 15.76 -0.79 24.30
N ASN A 423 15.02 -1.65 25.02
CA ASN A 423 14.57 -2.93 24.52
C ASN A 423 13.34 -2.80 23.58
N ASN A 424 12.73 -1.63 23.55
CA ASN A 424 11.60 -1.32 22.69
C ASN A 424 12.02 -0.67 21.36
N ASN A 425 13.31 -0.40 21.14
CA ASN A 425 13.80 0.32 19.97
C ASN A 425 13.69 -0.49 18.67
N ASP A 426 13.05 0.09 17.66
CA ASP A 426 12.93 -0.49 16.30
C ASP A 426 13.20 0.56 15.23
N ALA A 427 14.49 0.79 14.94
CA ALA A 427 14.93 1.80 13.96
C ALA A 427 14.76 1.36 12.49
N ALA A 428 14.38 0.10 12.22
CA ALA A 428 14.30 -0.44 10.88
C ALA A 428 12.90 -0.31 10.23
N GLY A 429 11.95 0.34 10.91
CA GLY A 429 10.60 0.56 10.40
C GLY A 429 10.32 2.04 10.13
N PHE A 430 9.10 2.34 9.69
CA PHE A 430 8.67 3.66 9.24
C PHE A 430 9.04 4.80 10.24
N PRO A 431 9.59 5.91 9.74
CA PRO A 431 9.85 6.34 8.36
C PRO A 431 11.23 5.89 7.78
N ASN A 432 11.91 4.91 8.36
CA ASN A 432 13.06 4.24 7.75
C ASN A 432 12.57 3.13 6.79
N GLY A 433 12.09 3.51 5.61
CA GLY A 433 11.26 2.66 4.80
C GLY A 433 9.89 2.43 5.45
N ARG A 434 9.16 1.43 4.98
CA ARG A 434 7.88 0.97 5.51
C ARG A 434 7.78 -0.54 5.34
N ARG A 435 7.46 -1.24 6.42
CA ARG A 435 7.18 -2.69 6.43
C ARG A 435 5.68 -2.93 6.48
N PRO A 436 5.18 -4.08 6.05
CA PRO A 436 3.76 -4.41 6.17
C PRO A 436 3.19 -4.32 7.60
N GLY A 437 4.04 -4.55 8.62
CA GLY A 437 3.62 -4.48 10.02
C GLY A 437 3.78 -3.12 10.71
N ASP A 438 4.16 -2.07 9.99
CA ASP A 438 4.28 -0.72 10.55
C ASP A 438 2.90 -0.05 10.57
N ASP A 439 2.46 0.36 11.76
CA ASP A 439 1.21 1.10 11.98
C ASP A 439 1.35 2.55 11.55
N VAL A 440 1.28 2.74 10.24
CA VAL A 440 1.49 4.07 9.65
C VAL A 440 0.35 5.03 9.97
N THR A 441 -0.83 4.54 10.31
CA THR A 441 -1.97 5.35 10.75
C THR A 441 -1.66 6.04 12.07
N ASP A 442 -1.29 5.28 13.09
CA ASP A 442 -0.93 5.83 14.40
C ASP A 442 0.35 6.68 14.33
N ILE A 443 1.36 6.22 13.57
CA ILE A 443 2.64 6.97 13.43
C ILE A 443 2.39 8.32 12.76
N ALA A 444 1.66 8.36 11.63
CA ALA A 444 1.36 9.60 10.92
C ALA A 444 0.47 10.54 11.75
N ALA A 445 -0.55 10.00 12.43
CA ALA A 445 -1.40 10.77 13.31
C ALA A 445 -0.59 11.44 14.44
N ARG A 446 0.34 10.71 15.09
CA ARG A 446 1.22 11.25 16.13
C ARG A 446 2.23 12.26 15.60
N ALA A 447 2.78 12.04 14.40
CA ALA A 447 3.66 13.02 13.76
C ALA A 447 2.91 14.34 13.52
N VAL A 448 1.71 14.29 12.93
CA VAL A 448 0.85 15.47 12.75
C VAL A 448 0.41 16.05 14.09
N GLY A 449 0.15 15.23 15.09
CA GLY A 449 -0.15 15.62 16.47
C GLY A 449 0.98 16.37 17.15
N GLY A 450 2.24 16.25 16.67
CA GLY A 450 3.36 17.08 17.14
C GLY A 450 4.43 16.33 17.92
N ILE A 451 4.39 15.01 17.99
CA ILE A 451 5.39 14.22 18.74
C ILE A 451 6.83 14.49 18.27
N LEU A 452 7.00 14.86 16.98
CA LEU A 452 8.31 15.20 16.41
C LEU A 452 8.80 16.59 16.82
N ALA A 453 7.89 17.51 17.17
CA ALA A 453 8.23 18.85 17.66
C ALA A 453 8.65 18.81 19.13
N ASP A 454 7.87 18.15 19.97
CA ASP A 454 8.18 17.94 21.40
C ASP A 454 7.39 16.72 21.92
N PRO A 455 8.07 15.57 22.14
CA PRO A 455 7.42 14.34 22.60
C PRO A 455 6.84 14.43 24.02
N VAL A 456 7.27 15.43 24.83
CA VAL A 456 6.74 15.65 26.19
C VAL A 456 5.45 16.47 26.13
N ALA A 457 5.46 17.56 25.33
CA ALA A 457 4.31 18.45 25.21
C ALA A 457 3.18 17.86 24.33
N PHE A 458 3.55 17.11 23.29
CA PHE A 458 2.64 16.60 22.25
C PHE A 458 2.68 15.06 22.12
N GLY A 459 3.11 14.35 23.15
CA GLY A 459 3.18 12.90 23.20
C GLY A 459 1.82 12.20 23.40
N THR A 460 0.72 12.79 22.92
CA THR A 460 -0.61 12.19 22.98
C THR A 460 -0.61 10.90 22.15
N ARG A 461 -1.13 9.81 22.73
CA ARG A 461 -1.25 8.50 22.06
C ARG A 461 -2.43 8.52 21.08
N ILE A 462 -2.29 9.32 20.02
CA ILE A 462 -3.28 9.37 18.95
C ILE A 462 -3.23 8.05 18.21
N GLY A 463 -4.38 7.44 17.94
CA GLY A 463 -4.49 6.19 17.21
C GLY A 463 -5.93 5.78 16.96
N ASP A 464 -6.13 4.94 15.95
CA ASP A 464 -7.45 4.42 15.58
C ASP A 464 -7.84 3.17 16.39
N GLY A 465 -6.87 2.51 17.02
CA GLY A 465 -7.07 1.30 17.82
C GLY A 465 -7.04 0.00 17.03
N VAL A 466 -6.62 0.06 15.77
CA VAL A 466 -6.29 -1.13 14.98
C VAL A 466 -4.77 -1.30 15.00
N ASN A 467 -4.28 -2.23 15.81
CA ASN A 467 -2.85 -2.39 16.09
C ASN A 467 -2.19 -3.51 15.26
N ALA A 468 -2.99 -4.32 14.59
CA ALA A 468 -2.51 -5.48 13.83
C ALA A 468 -3.44 -5.81 12.67
N ASP A 469 -2.85 -6.35 11.61
CA ASP A 469 -3.56 -7.00 10.52
C ASP A 469 -4.26 -8.30 10.99
N ASP A 470 -5.26 -8.76 10.22
CA ASP A 470 -6.00 -10.01 10.47
C ASP A 470 -5.16 -11.26 10.14
N THR A 471 -4.05 -11.13 9.41
CA THR A 471 -3.14 -12.22 9.10
C THR A 471 -1.76 -12.05 9.76
N PRO A 472 -1.08 -13.15 10.15
CA PRO A 472 0.24 -13.08 10.76
C PRO A 472 1.30 -12.52 9.80
N ARG A 473 2.22 -11.69 10.29
CA ARG A 473 3.33 -11.13 9.52
C ARG A 473 4.20 -12.24 8.90
N ARG A 474 4.42 -12.18 7.58
CA ARG A 474 5.23 -13.15 6.84
C ARG A 474 6.72 -12.78 6.88
N ALA A 475 7.57 -13.72 7.31
CA ALA A 475 9.02 -13.51 7.46
C ALA A 475 9.83 -13.75 6.18
N THR A 476 9.23 -14.27 5.11
CA THR A 476 9.92 -14.65 3.88
C THR A 476 9.30 -13.97 2.66
N PHE A 477 10.13 -13.72 1.65
CA PHE A 477 9.65 -13.13 0.39
C PHE A 477 8.43 -13.89 -0.17
N PRO A 478 7.39 -13.20 -0.64
CA PRO A 478 7.27 -11.74 -0.89
C PRO A 478 6.90 -10.89 0.34
N TYR A 479 6.93 -11.42 1.55
CA TYR A 479 6.66 -10.78 2.84
C TYR A 479 5.20 -10.32 3.03
N ILE A 480 4.33 -10.64 2.11
CA ILE A 480 2.87 -10.49 2.16
C ILE A 480 2.24 -11.88 2.08
N ASN A 481 1.10 -12.05 2.72
CA ASN A 481 0.41 -13.34 2.79
C ASN A 481 -0.31 -13.69 1.48
N PRO A 482 -0.53 -14.99 1.23
CA PRO A 482 -1.37 -15.44 0.12
C PRO A 482 -2.78 -14.85 0.20
N ALA A 483 -3.43 -14.68 -0.95
CA ALA A 483 -4.79 -14.20 -1.04
C ALA A 483 -5.78 -15.03 -0.20
N GLN A 484 -6.69 -14.34 0.48
CA GLN A 484 -7.88 -14.90 1.08
C GLN A 484 -8.70 -15.66 0.01
N ASP A 485 -9.30 -16.79 0.38
CA ASP A 485 -10.08 -17.56 -0.58
C ASP A 485 -11.54 -17.14 -0.65
N GLY A 486 -12.08 -17.07 -1.87
CA GLY A 486 -13.42 -16.56 -2.13
C GLY A 486 -14.56 -17.42 -1.56
N ARG A 487 -14.30 -18.69 -1.21
CA ARG A 487 -15.32 -19.57 -0.64
C ARG A 487 -15.46 -19.42 0.88
N ASN A 488 -14.36 -19.23 1.57
CA ASN A 488 -14.32 -19.25 3.04
C ASN A 488 -14.20 -17.85 3.66
N SER A 489 -13.82 -16.84 2.85
CA SER A 489 -13.67 -15.46 3.32
C SER A 489 -14.92 -14.96 4.07
N ARG A 490 -14.69 -14.19 5.14
CA ARG A 490 -15.69 -13.52 5.97
C ARG A 490 -15.12 -12.18 6.39
N HIS A 491 -15.93 -11.15 6.44
CA HIS A 491 -15.55 -9.83 6.93
C HIS A 491 -16.12 -9.62 8.32
N VAL A 492 -15.64 -10.40 9.27
CA VAL A 492 -16.12 -10.37 10.66
C VAL A 492 -14.93 -10.61 11.59
N ASP A 493 -14.59 -9.63 12.39
CA ASP A 493 -13.51 -9.73 13.37
C ASP A 493 -13.90 -10.61 14.57
N PRO A 494 -12.93 -11.25 15.24
CA PRO A 494 -13.18 -11.99 16.47
C PRO A 494 -13.84 -11.09 17.54
N GLY A 495 -15.01 -11.50 18.03
CA GLY A 495 -15.80 -10.76 19.01
C GLY A 495 -16.92 -9.90 18.42
N GLU A 496 -17.02 -9.76 17.12
CA GLU A 496 -18.12 -9.06 16.47
C GLU A 496 -19.40 -9.88 16.38
N PRO A 497 -20.59 -9.22 16.24
CA PRO A 497 -21.84 -9.91 15.98
C PRO A 497 -21.77 -10.76 14.71
N GLY A 498 -22.05 -12.06 14.84
CA GLY A 498 -21.91 -13.04 13.76
C GLY A 498 -20.68 -13.93 13.92
N CYS A 499 -19.74 -13.55 14.77
CA CYS A 499 -18.62 -14.37 15.19
C CYS A 499 -18.91 -15.01 16.56
N THR A 500 -19.37 -16.25 16.59
CA THR A 500 -19.52 -17.03 17.82
C THR A 500 -18.40 -18.04 17.93
N GLY A 501 -17.37 -17.76 18.70
CA GLY A 501 -16.22 -18.63 18.92
C GLY A 501 -15.00 -18.28 18.07
N THR A 502 -14.27 -19.27 17.59
CA THR A 502 -13.23 -19.07 16.57
C THR A 502 -13.91 -18.78 15.25
N CYS A 503 -14.14 -17.51 14.95
CA CYS A 503 -14.34 -17.14 13.56
C CYS A 503 -13.13 -17.62 12.78
N PRO A 504 -13.29 -18.10 11.53
CA PRO A 504 -12.14 -18.25 10.71
C PRO A 504 -11.43 -16.90 10.75
N VAL A 505 -10.27 -16.89 11.35
CA VAL A 505 -9.36 -15.76 11.18
C VAL A 505 -9.19 -15.65 9.69
N GLN A 506 -9.57 -14.51 9.21
CA GLN A 506 -9.39 -14.22 7.82
C GLN A 506 -7.98 -13.89 7.61
#